data_b0e7ba0ee05aa683b09d1e8c2e00f6e0
#
_entry.id   b0e7ba0ee05aa683b09d1e8c2e00f6e0
#
_cell.length_a   1.000
_cell.length_b   1.000
_cell.length_c   1.000
_cell.angle_alpha   90.00
_cell.angle_beta   90.00
_cell.angle_gamma   90.00
#
_symmetry.space_group_name_H-M   'P 1'
#
loop_
_entity.id
_entity.type
_entity.pdbx_description
1 polymer ?
#
loop_
_entity_poly.entity_id
_entity_poly.type
_entity_poly.pdbx_seq_one_letter_code
_entity_poly.pdbx_strand_id
1 'polypeptide(L)'
;MKRINSHNKNTRINRGINLDNEPPIKIYKEIVENKKCIKSYFSKCFDLTVRQVPFFNIEDRKVLVVYIEGLSQKKLIEEFIISKLNSDIIKGSGSDECEIIKCKLGIQDSQVHSDIQSSVSAIASGNPVIFVDGLENSFEIDLSTPPGRSIDEPSTESVTRGPREGFTESVNENVVLIRKKIKNYNLKVEKMKMGQQTNTNVVISYLENKVNKKVLAELKSRLKKINIESVLDTNYIEEYISDSYVTIFPLIFRTEKPDIAAAKILEGKIIIIADGSPVVLSVPTLFTEFLHAGEDYYTRYSAAILNRIVRFISLLITLLLPSLYVALTTFHHELIPTNLIISIISSRRNVPFPALLENILMLLSFEIMREAGVRMPKVLGPAINIVGALVLGDAAVKAGIVGTSTVVIVAVTAITKFTIPALELEVPIVIMRFFLLLLSGYLGLTGLVFGILLISIRLVSMRSFGIPYMFPICPFSIKANRDELFRAPMKKLNKKHSGL
;
A
#
# COMPACT_ATOMS: atom_id res chain seq x y z
N MET A 1 -52.49 31.54 13.22
CA MET A 1 -51.71 31.65 11.96
C MET A 1 -50.45 30.84 12.06
N LYS A 2 -50.47 29.62 11.52
CA LYS A 2 -49.29 28.69 11.47
C LYS A 2 -48.63 28.86 10.10
N ARG A 3 -47.41 29.37 10.04
CA ARG A 3 -46.56 29.32 8.86
C ARG A 3 -45.76 28.00 8.89
N ILE A 4 -46.00 27.20 7.88
CA ILE A 4 -45.35 25.92 7.61
C ILE A 4 -43.96 26.21 7.03
N ASN A 5 -42.89 25.80 7.73
CA ASN A 5 -41.54 25.85 7.24
C ASN A 5 -41.30 24.68 6.28
N SER A 6 -41.30 24.94 4.99
CA SER A 6 -40.92 24.03 3.91
C SER A 6 -39.49 24.29 3.41
N HIS A 7 -38.51 24.36 4.31
CA HIS A 7 -37.10 24.49 3.91
C HIS A 7 -36.22 23.66 4.84
N ASN A 8 -36.07 22.37 4.55
CA ASN A 8 -34.89 21.62 5.02
C ASN A 8 -34.87 20.15 4.54
N LYS A 9 -35.12 19.87 3.25
CA LYS A 9 -34.90 18.50 2.72
C LYS A 9 -33.63 18.34 1.89
N ASN A 10 -32.94 19.40 1.50
CA ASN A 10 -31.80 19.32 0.58
C ASN A 10 -30.40 19.43 1.21
N THR A 11 -30.27 19.57 2.53
CA THR A 11 -28.97 19.75 3.20
C THR A 11 -28.43 18.48 3.90
N ARG A 12 -29.16 17.35 3.85
CA ARG A 12 -28.73 16.10 4.50
C ARG A 12 -27.87 15.17 3.65
N ILE A 13 -27.68 15.43 2.36
CA ILE A 13 -27.01 14.49 1.44
C ILE A 13 -25.47 14.56 1.52
N ASN A 14 -24.88 15.50 2.25
CA ASN A 14 -23.42 15.72 2.27
C ASN A 14 -22.70 15.42 3.61
N ARG A 15 -23.34 14.75 4.55
CA ARG A 15 -22.65 14.22 5.72
C ARG A 15 -22.37 12.74 5.46
N GLY A 16 -21.10 12.31 5.52
CA GLY A 16 -20.70 10.90 5.42
C GLY A 16 -21.62 10.05 6.31
N ILE A 17 -22.48 9.27 5.67
CA ILE A 17 -23.52 8.49 6.34
C ILE A 17 -22.84 7.27 6.97
N ASN A 18 -22.80 7.20 8.30
CA ASN A 18 -22.48 5.97 9.02
C ASN A 18 -23.78 5.15 9.07
N LEU A 19 -23.92 4.15 8.23
CA LEU A 19 -25.07 3.25 8.19
C LEU A 19 -25.33 2.50 9.50
N ASP A 20 -24.32 2.36 10.36
CA ASP A 20 -24.42 1.61 11.62
C ASP A 20 -25.35 2.27 12.67
N ASN A 21 -25.78 3.53 12.46
CA ASN A 21 -26.56 4.31 13.43
C ASN A 21 -27.79 5.02 12.84
N GLU A 22 -28.11 4.86 11.56
CA GLU A 22 -29.33 5.44 10.97
C GLU A 22 -30.41 4.35 10.77
N PRO A 23 -31.69 4.69 10.94
CA PRO A 23 -32.76 3.73 10.68
C PRO A 23 -32.69 3.26 9.22
N PRO A 24 -32.99 1.98 8.95
CA PRO A 24 -32.94 1.43 7.60
C PRO A 24 -33.86 2.22 6.65
N ILE A 25 -33.30 2.65 5.53
CA ILE A 25 -34.07 3.32 4.48
C ILE A 25 -34.75 2.25 3.64
N LYS A 26 -36.09 2.26 3.62
CA LYS A 26 -36.85 1.34 2.79
C LYS A 26 -36.57 1.59 1.30
N ILE A 27 -36.69 0.53 0.52
CA ILE A 27 -36.60 0.61 -0.94
C ILE A 27 -37.82 1.38 -1.44
N TYR A 28 -37.60 2.34 -2.35
CA TYR A 28 -38.66 3.14 -2.95
C TYR A 28 -39.36 2.36 -4.06
N LYS A 29 -40.68 2.56 -4.22
CA LYS A 29 -41.43 2.00 -5.35
C LYS A 29 -40.93 2.55 -6.69
N GLU A 30 -40.55 3.81 -6.71
CA GLU A 30 -40.02 4.45 -7.91
C GLU A 30 -38.54 4.12 -8.14
N ILE A 31 -38.25 3.55 -9.28
CA ILE A 31 -36.88 3.15 -9.67
C ILE A 31 -35.91 4.33 -9.78
N VAL A 32 -36.45 5.53 -10.10
CA VAL A 32 -35.65 6.77 -10.23
C VAL A 32 -35.10 7.20 -8.88
N GLU A 33 -35.87 7.05 -7.80
CA GLU A 33 -35.41 7.38 -6.44
C GLU A 33 -34.36 6.39 -5.95
N ASN A 34 -34.56 5.07 -6.18
CA ASN A 34 -33.58 4.04 -5.89
C ASN A 34 -32.27 4.31 -6.63
N LYS A 35 -32.34 4.65 -7.92
CA LYS A 35 -31.15 5.00 -8.72
C LYS A 35 -30.41 6.22 -8.16
N LYS A 36 -31.11 7.27 -7.75
CA LYS A 36 -30.52 8.46 -7.12
C LYS A 36 -29.86 8.12 -5.80
N CYS A 37 -30.54 7.32 -4.98
CA CYS A 37 -30.05 6.89 -3.68
C CYS A 37 -28.76 6.07 -3.82
N ILE A 38 -28.73 5.04 -4.66
CA ILE A 38 -27.56 4.21 -4.89
C ILE A 38 -26.38 5.03 -5.43
N LYS A 39 -26.61 5.89 -6.42
CA LYS A 39 -25.58 6.79 -6.94
C LYS A 39 -25.01 7.74 -5.88
N SER A 40 -25.76 8.11 -4.85
CA SER A 40 -25.26 8.92 -3.74
C SER A 40 -24.32 8.14 -2.84
N TYR A 41 -24.60 6.85 -2.55
CA TYR A 41 -23.72 5.98 -1.78
C TYR A 41 -22.40 5.68 -2.51
N PHE A 42 -22.46 5.42 -3.80
CA PHE A 42 -21.29 5.16 -4.64
C PHE A 42 -20.83 6.40 -5.43
N SER A 43 -21.10 7.59 -4.90
CA SER A 43 -20.57 8.83 -5.48
C SER A 43 -19.04 8.73 -5.61
N LYS A 44 -18.47 9.21 -6.72
CA LYS A 44 -17.03 9.15 -7.02
C LYS A 44 -16.47 7.72 -7.23
N CYS A 45 -17.32 6.75 -7.55
CA CYS A 45 -16.90 5.40 -7.93
C CYS A 45 -17.09 5.25 -9.43
N PHE A 46 -16.00 5.16 -10.20
CA PHE A 46 -16.09 5.02 -11.67
C PHE A 46 -16.50 3.61 -12.08
N ASP A 47 -16.28 2.64 -11.22
CA ASP A 47 -16.49 1.20 -11.43
C ASP A 47 -17.93 0.74 -11.13
N LEU A 48 -18.81 1.65 -10.65
CA LEU A 48 -20.22 1.35 -10.49
C LEU A 48 -20.95 1.41 -11.83
N THR A 49 -21.52 0.29 -12.25
CA THR A 49 -22.38 0.20 -13.43
C THR A 49 -23.84 0.12 -13.03
N VAL A 50 -24.64 1.02 -13.59
CA VAL A 50 -26.08 1.14 -13.34
C VAL A 50 -26.79 1.07 -14.68
N ARG A 51 -27.39 -0.09 -15.00
CA ARG A 51 -28.12 -0.33 -16.26
C ARG A 51 -29.61 -0.35 -16.00
N GLN A 52 -30.36 0.35 -16.82
CA GLN A 52 -31.82 0.33 -16.83
C GLN A 52 -32.30 -0.42 -18.06
N VAL A 53 -33.05 -1.48 -17.84
CA VAL A 53 -33.54 -2.37 -18.89
C VAL A 53 -35.08 -2.39 -18.83
N PRO A 54 -35.79 -2.31 -19.98
CA PRO A 54 -37.23 -2.48 -19.98
C PRO A 54 -37.60 -3.92 -19.59
N PHE A 55 -38.71 -4.08 -18.89
CA PHE A 55 -39.22 -5.39 -18.52
C PHE A 55 -40.33 -5.78 -19.51
N PHE A 56 -39.99 -6.50 -20.56
CA PHE A 56 -40.76 -6.65 -21.79
C PHE A 56 -42.17 -7.26 -21.69
N ASN A 57 -42.70 -7.60 -20.49
CA ASN A 57 -43.99 -8.29 -20.39
C ASN A 57 -44.93 -7.79 -19.29
N ILE A 58 -44.62 -6.71 -18.65
CA ILE A 58 -45.52 -6.01 -17.74
C ILE A 58 -45.48 -4.55 -18.21
N GLU A 59 -46.61 -4.04 -18.68
CA GLU A 59 -46.76 -2.73 -19.28
C GLU A 59 -45.95 -1.64 -18.54
N ASP A 60 -44.99 -1.02 -19.25
CA ASP A 60 -44.16 0.11 -18.82
C ASP A 60 -43.26 -0.04 -17.61
N ARG A 61 -43.09 -1.22 -17.03
CA ARG A 61 -42.16 -1.40 -15.90
C ARG A 61 -40.71 -1.47 -16.36
N LYS A 62 -39.84 -0.85 -15.59
CA LYS A 62 -38.38 -0.81 -15.80
C LYS A 62 -37.67 -1.59 -14.69
N VAL A 63 -36.53 -2.17 -15.04
CA VAL A 63 -35.66 -2.88 -14.12
C VAL A 63 -34.32 -2.17 -14.05
N LEU A 64 -33.79 -1.95 -12.85
CA LEU A 64 -32.50 -1.38 -12.61
C LEU A 64 -31.55 -2.48 -12.14
N VAL A 65 -30.51 -2.76 -12.92
CA VAL A 65 -29.43 -3.70 -12.58
C VAL A 65 -28.23 -2.89 -12.15
N VAL A 66 -27.74 -3.12 -10.93
CA VAL A 66 -26.61 -2.40 -10.33
C VAL A 66 -25.56 -3.39 -9.93
N TYR A 67 -24.32 -3.16 -10.37
CA TYR A 67 -23.16 -3.99 -10.02
C TYR A 67 -21.86 -3.21 -10.12
N ILE A 68 -20.78 -3.74 -9.52
CA ILE A 68 -19.43 -3.20 -9.64
C ILE A 68 -18.70 -3.95 -10.76
N GLU A 69 -18.19 -3.22 -11.73
CA GLU A 69 -17.46 -3.77 -12.87
C GLU A 69 -16.18 -4.49 -12.39
N GLY A 70 -15.97 -5.71 -12.88
CA GLY A 70 -14.83 -6.56 -12.53
C GLY A 70 -15.03 -7.41 -11.27
N LEU A 71 -15.87 -7.02 -10.29
CA LEU A 71 -16.25 -7.90 -9.19
C LEU A 71 -17.34 -8.88 -9.60
N SER A 72 -18.23 -8.48 -10.49
CA SER A 72 -19.31 -9.31 -11.02
C SER A 72 -18.98 -9.75 -12.46
N GLN A 73 -19.38 -10.95 -12.84
CA GLN A 73 -19.17 -11.46 -14.21
C GLN A 73 -20.11 -10.77 -15.20
N LYS A 74 -19.61 -9.79 -15.92
CA LYS A 74 -20.36 -9.04 -16.92
C LYS A 74 -21.04 -9.94 -17.96
N LYS A 75 -20.34 -10.97 -18.45
CA LYS A 75 -20.90 -11.94 -19.42
C LYS A 75 -22.12 -12.66 -18.86
N LEU A 76 -22.03 -13.15 -17.64
CA LEU A 76 -23.16 -13.84 -16.99
C LEU A 76 -24.32 -12.87 -16.70
N ILE A 77 -24.04 -11.63 -16.34
CA ILE A 77 -25.08 -10.60 -16.16
C ILE A 77 -25.81 -10.35 -17.50
N GLU A 78 -25.09 -10.26 -18.60
CA GLU A 78 -25.66 -10.04 -19.94
C GLU A 78 -26.45 -11.28 -20.40
N GLU A 79 -25.91 -12.47 -20.27
CA GLU A 79 -26.55 -13.72 -20.73
C GLU A 79 -27.71 -14.15 -19.83
N PHE A 80 -27.57 -14.11 -18.50
CA PHE A 80 -28.56 -14.67 -17.60
C PHE A 80 -29.61 -13.66 -17.14
N ILE A 81 -29.24 -12.37 -16.97
CA ILE A 81 -30.18 -11.37 -16.48
C ILE A 81 -30.82 -10.61 -17.64
N ILE A 82 -30.00 -10.01 -18.49
CA ILE A 82 -30.51 -9.11 -19.55
C ILE A 82 -31.23 -9.88 -20.65
N SER A 83 -30.71 -11.04 -21.06
CA SER A 83 -31.39 -11.88 -22.09
C SER A 83 -32.72 -12.46 -21.57
N LYS A 84 -32.78 -12.92 -20.32
CA LYS A 84 -34.00 -13.44 -19.73
C LYS A 84 -35.06 -12.36 -19.47
N LEU A 85 -34.66 -11.13 -19.15
CA LEU A 85 -35.59 -9.98 -19.07
C LEU A 85 -36.22 -9.66 -20.42
N ASN A 86 -35.52 -9.95 -21.52
CA ASN A 86 -35.99 -9.70 -22.90
C ASN A 86 -36.73 -10.90 -23.52
N SER A 87 -36.73 -12.10 -22.89
CA SER A 87 -37.39 -13.30 -23.45
C SER A 87 -38.89 -13.36 -23.10
N ASP A 88 -39.69 -13.99 -23.98
CA ASP A 88 -41.15 -14.15 -23.85
C ASP A 88 -41.56 -15.00 -22.63
N ILE A 89 -42.81 -14.78 -22.21
CA ILE A 89 -43.41 -15.19 -20.93
C ILE A 89 -43.44 -16.71 -20.73
N ILE A 90 -43.04 -17.16 -19.53
CA ILE A 90 -43.65 -18.35 -18.91
C ILE A 90 -44.83 -17.85 -18.07
N LYS A 91 -46.05 -18.19 -18.45
CA LYS A 91 -47.25 -17.96 -17.62
C LYS A 91 -47.09 -18.73 -16.31
N GLY A 92 -46.56 -18.09 -15.28
CA GLY A 92 -46.54 -18.62 -13.93
C GLY A 92 -47.81 -18.16 -13.21
N SER A 93 -48.65 -19.10 -12.80
CA SER A 93 -49.84 -18.88 -11.93
C SER A 93 -49.38 -18.81 -10.46
N GLY A 94 -48.71 -17.75 -10.06
CA GLY A 94 -48.35 -17.48 -8.67
C GLY A 94 -49.03 -16.18 -8.19
N SER A 95 -49.48 -16.16 -6.95
CA SER A 95 -50.15 -15.01 -6.33
C SER A 95 -49.20 -13.91 -5.87
N ASP A 96 -47.89 -14.16 -5.82
CA ASP A 96 -46.86 -13.18 -5.37
C ASP A 96 -46.03 -12.67 -6.54
N GLU A 97 -46.06 -11.36 -6.78
CA GLU A 97 -45.24 -10.70 -7.81
C GLU A 97 -43.72 -11.01 -7.66
N CYS A 98 -43.23 -11.14 -6.43
CA CYS A 98 -41.86 -11.48 -6.14
C CYS A 98 -41.47 -12.89 -6.61
N GLU A 99 -42.36 -13.89 -6.45
CA GLU A 99 -42.10 -15.25 -6.91
C GLU A 99 -42.10 -15.35 -8.45
N ILE A 100 -43.00 -14.63 -9.10
CA ILE A 100 -43.06 -14.59 -10.56
C ILE A 100 -41.74 -14.01 -11.14
N ILE A 101 -41.20 -12.98 -10.53
CA ILE A 101 -39.94 -12.35 -10.94
C ILE A 101 -38.75 -13.28 -10.69
N LYS A 102 -38.72 -13.97 -9.52
CA LYS A 102 -37.68 -14.97 -9.21
C LYS A 102 -37.70 -16.13 -10.22
N CYS A 103 -38.87 -16.65 -10.52
CA CYS A 103 -39.01 -17.72 -11.51
C CYS A 103 -38.60 -17.29 -12.90
N LYS A 104 -38.99 -16.08 -13.33
CA LYS A 104 -38.66 -15.55 -14.65
C LYS A 104 -37.15 -15.29 -14.84
N LEU A 105 -36.49 -14.74 -13.82
CA LEU A 105 -35.05 -14.51 -13.83
C LEU A 105 -34.27 -15.83 -13.60
N GLY A 106 -34.94 -16.90 -13.17
CA GLY A 106 -34.29 -18.18 -12.80
C GLY A 106 -33.38 -18.04 -11.57
N ILE A 107 -33.73 -17.14 -10.65
CA ILE A 107 -32.96 -16.81 -9.44
C ILE A 107 -33.72 -17.24 -8.19
N GLN A 108 -34.14 -18.54 -8.15
CA GLN A 108 -34.89 -19.06 -7.02
C GLN A 108 -34.17 -18.90 -5.68
N ASP A 109 -32.86 -19.03 -5.67
CA ASP A 109 -32.00 -18.87 -4.48
C ASP A 109 -31.54 -17.44 -4.21
N SER A 110 -32.15 -16.41 -4.88
CA SER A 110 -31.78 -15.01 -4.65
C SER A 110 -32.18 -14.53 -3.26
N GLN A 111 -31.31 -13.80 -2.60
CA GLN A 111 -31.63 -13.09 -1.38
C GLN A 111 -32.48 -11.85 -1.71
N VAL A 112 -33.53 -11.64 -0.90
CA VAL A 112 -34.44 -10.49 -1.06
C VAL A 112 -34.13 -9.51 0.05
N HIS A 113 -33.87 -8.25 -0.32
CA HIS A 113 -33.65 -7.17 0.62
C HIS A 113 -34.82 -6.21 0.61
N SER A 114 -35.23 -5.74 1.78
CA SER A 114 -36.28 -4.73 1.97
C SER A 114 -35.75 -3.33 2.26
N ASP A 115 -34.43 -3.20 2.40
CA ASP A 115 -33.76 -1.94 2.72
C ASP A 115 -32.60 -1.64 1.74
N ILE A 116 -32.35 -0.35 1.56
CA ILE A 116 -31.28 0.16 0.69
C ILE A 116 -29.90 -0.23 1.23
N GLN A 117 -29.69 -0.24 2.55
CA GLN A 117 -28.41 -0.51 3.18
C GLN A 117 -27.92 -1.92 2.88
N SER A 118 -28.81 -2.92 3.01
CA SER A 118 -28.50 -4.32 2.66
C SER A 118 -28.18 -4.45 1.17
N SER A 119 -28.96 -3.78 0.31
CA SER A 119 -28.70 -3.75 -1.13
C SER A 119 -27.34 -3.13 -1.47
N VAL A 120 -26.96 -2.02 -0.82
CA VAL A 120 -25.65 -1.35 -0.98
C VAL A 120 -24.51 -2.25 -0.49
N SER A 121 -24.73 -2.99 0.61
CA SER A 121 -23.76 -3.95 1.13
C SER A 121 -23.54 -5.13 0.17
N ALA A 122 -24.60 -5.66 -0.43
CA ALA A 122 -24.53 -6.70 -1.45
C ALA A 122 -23.74 -6.22 -2.69
N ILE A 123 -24.02 -5.02 -3.20
CA ILE A 123 -23.28 -4.41 -4.32
C ILE A 123 -21.79 -4.24 -3.95
N ALA A 124 -21.49 -3.75 -2.75
CA ALA A 124 -20.12 -3.59 -2.29
C ALA A 124 -19.36 -4.93 -2.12
N SER A 125 -20.10 -6.03 -1.89
CA SER A 125 -19.56 -7.37 -1.82
C SER A 125 -19.28 -8.00 -3.19
N GLY A 126 -19.79 -7.40 -4.27
CA GLY A 126 -19.58 -7.85 -5.65
C GLY A 126 -20.80 -8.54 -6.24
N ASN A 127 -21.92 -8.61 -5.54
CA ASN A 127 -23.14 -9.23 -6.03
C ASN A 127 -24.00 -8.22 -6.80
N PRO A 128 -24.44 -8.53 -8.03
CA PRO A 128 -25.42 -7.74 -8.73
C PRO A 128 -26.73 -7.65 -7.97
N VAL A 129 -27.30 -6.46 -7.89
CA VAL A 129 -28.62 -6.21 -7.28
C VAL A 129 -29.57 -5.67 -8.31
N ILE A 130 -30.79 -6.25 -8.32
CA ILE A 130 -31.86 -5.88 -9.23
C ILE A 130 -32.97 -5.19 -8.44
N PHE A 131 -33.39 -4.00 -8.93
CA PHE A 131 -34.57 -3.28 -8.45
C PHE A 131 -35.60 -3.29 -9.57
N VAL A 132 -36.84 -3.58 -9.21
CA VAL A 132 -37.99 -3.61 -10.14
C VAL A 132 -38.93 -2.46 -9.81
N ASP A 133 -39.37 -1.75 -10.82
CA ASP A 133 -40.30 -0.62 -10.66
C ASP A 133 -41.64 -1.09 -10.07
N GLY A 134 -42.13 -0.38 -9.07
CA GLY A 134 -43.34 -0.72 -8.33
C GLY A 134 -43.11 -1.63 -7.12
N LEU A 135 -41.93 -2.26 -6.93
CA LEU A 135 -41.65 -3.12 -5.79
C LEU A 135 -40.83 -2.40 -4.70
N GLU A 136 -41.12 -2.71 -3.44
CA GLU A 136 -40.36 -2.25 -2.27
C GLU A 136 -39.22 -3.23 -1.86
N ASN A 137 -38.86 -4.15 -2.77
CA ASN A 137 -37.84 -5.16 -2.57
C ASN A 137 -36.79 -5.12 -3.68
N SER A 138 -35.56 -5.53 -3.35
CA SER A 138 -34.50 -5.79 -4.33
C SER A 138 -34.03 -7.24 -4.27
N PHE A 139 -33.48 -7.72 -5.37
CA PHE A 139 -33.03 -9.10 -5.52
C PHE A 139 -31.50 -9.11 -5.69
N GLU A 140 -30.80 -9.78 -4.77
CA GLU A 140 -29.37 -10.02 -4.86
C GLU A 140 -29.12 -11.34 -5.60
N ILE A 141 -28.21 -11.34 -6.54
CA ILE A 141 -27.80 -12.52 -7.31
C ILE A 141 -26.36 -12.82 -6.99
N ASP A 142 -26.05 -14.04 -6.57
CA ASP A 142 -24.66 -14.46 -6.35
C ASP A 142 -23.98 -14.76 -7.69
N LEU A 143 -23.41 -13.72 -8.28
CA LEU A 143 -22.56 -13.77 -9.47
C LEU A 143 -21.19 -13.14 -9.19
N SER A 144 -20.78 -13.13 -7.92
CA SER A 144 -19.45 -12.70 -7.55
C SER A 144 -18.43 -13.70 -8.07
N THR A 145 -17.49 -13.24 -8.89
CA THR A 145 -16.45 -14.13 -9.40
C THR A 145 -15.07 -13.62 -9.04
N PRO A 146 -14.18 -14.54 -8.67
CA PRO A 146 -12.76 -14.23 -8.68
C PRO A 146 -12.29 -14.01 -10.12
N PRO A 147 -11.40 -13.06 -10.41
CA PRO A 147 -10.72 -13.00 -11.69
C PRO A 147 -10.01 -14.32 -11.96
N GLY A 148 -10.26 -14.89 -13.15
CA GLY A 148 -9.82 -16.22 -13.52
C GLY A 148 -8.37 -16.35 -13.97
N ARG A 149 -7.47 -15.37 -13.69
CA ARG A 149 -6.03 -15.51 -13.94
C ARG A 149 -5.30 -15.79 -12.64
N SER A 150 -4.33 -16.69 -12.70
CA SER A 150 -3.33 -16.85 -11.65
C SER A 150 -2.62 -15.50 -11.45
N ILE A 151 -2.84 -14.88 -10.31
CA ILE A 151 -2.13 -13.67 -9.91
C ILE A 151 -0.80 -14.15 -9.37
N ASP A 152 0.28 -13.76 -10.03
CA ASP A 152 1.63 -14.17 -9.65
C ASP A 152 2.06 -13.50 -8.33
N GLU A 153 2.97 -14.16 -7.61
CA GLU A 153 3.58 -13.62 -6.40
C GLU A 153 4.53 -12.47 -6.81
N PRO A 154 4.48 -11.31 -6.10
CA PRO A 154 5.36 -10.19 -6.38
C PRO A 154 6.83 -10.63 -6.30
N SER A 155 7.63 -10.20 -7.27
CA SER A 155 9.05 -10.55 -7.30
C SER A 155 9.88 -9.81 -6.26
N THR A 156 9.43 -8.63 -5.85
CA THR A 156 10.16 -7.73 -4.95
C THR A 156 9.71 -7.83 -3.49
N GLU A 157 8.43 -8.21 -3.24
CA GLU A 157 7.84 -8.31 -1.90
C GLU A 157 7.39 -9.75 -1.59
N SER A 158 8.28 -10.74 -1.75
CA SER A 158 7.97 -12.12 -1.40
C SER A 158 7.78 -12.29 0.11
N VAL A 159 6.82 -13.11 0.52
CA VAL A 159 6.50 -13.35 1.93
C VAL A 159 6.56 -14.83 2.28
N THR A 160 7.10 -15.13 3.48
CA THR A 160 7.10 -16.50 4.01
C THR A 160 5.71 -16.91 4.50
N ARG A 161 4.91 -15.96 4.98
CA ARG A 161 3.56 -16.19 5.48
C ARG A 161 2.63 -15.01 5.15
N GLY A 162 1.49 -15.29 4.54
CA GLY A 162 0.48 -14.30 4.17
C GLY A 162 -0.03 -14.48 2.75
N PRO A 163 -0.90 -13.57 2.28
CA PRO A 163 -1.34 -13.57 0.88
C PRO A 163 -0.16 -13.38 -0.08
N ARG A 164 -0.16 -14.17 -1.16
CA ARG A 164 0.87 -14.12 -2.20
C ARG A 164 0.42 -13.37 -3.45
N GLU A 165 -0.80 -12.84 -3.44
CA GLU A 165 -1.35 -12.05 -4.53
C GLU A 165 -0.56 -10.75 -4.70
N GLY A 166 -0.12 -10.46 -5.93
CA GLY A 166 0.47 -9.19 -6.36
C GLY A 166 -0.50 -8.34 -7.18
N PHE A 167 -0.20 -7.07 -7.34
CA PHE A 167 -0.86 -6.23 -8.33
C PHE A 167 -0.39 -6.59 -9.74
N THR A 168 -1.24 -6.29 -10.73
CA THR A 168 -0.96 -6.48 -12.16
C THR A 168 -0.77 -5.12 -12.85
N GLU A 169 -0.42 -5.13 -14.13
CA GLU A 169 -0.32 -3.92 -14.93
C GLU A 169 -1.69 -3.28 -15.24
N SER A 170 -2.79 -4.03 -15.06
CA SER A 170 -4.14 -3.54 -15.34
C SER A 170 -4.74 -2.79 -14.15
N VAL A 171 -5.00 -1.49 -14.31
CA VAL A 171 -5.63 -0.67 -13.27
C VAL A 171 -7.00 -1.20 -12.84
N ASN A 172 -7.77 -1.78 -13.76
CA ASN A 172 -9.10 -2.30 -13.45
C ASN A 172 -9.00 -3.57 -12.57
N GLU A 173 -8.07 -4.48 -12.87
CA GLU A 173 -7.82 -5.67 -12.05
C GLU A 173 -7.33 -5.28 -10.65
N ASN A 174 -6.44 -4.30 -10.57
CA ASN A 174 -5.90 -3.80 -9.31
C ASN A 174 -7.00 -3.19 -8.40
N VAL A 175 -7.94 -2.45 -8.98
CA VAL A 175 -9.13 -1.94 -8.26
C VAL A 175 -9.98 -3.08 -7.72
N VAL A 176 -10.20 -4.13 -8.51
CA VAL A 176 -10.95 -5.33 -8.11
C VAL A 176 -10.27 -6.03 -6.94
N LEU A 177 -8.94 -6.15 -6.94
CA LEU A 177 -8.18 -6.74 -5.82
C LEU A 177 -8.36 -5.97 -4.52
N ILE A 178 -8.36 -4.63 -4.57
CA ILE A 178 -8.63 -3.79 -3.40
C ILE A 178 -10.07 -3.96 -2.92
N ARG A 179 -11.05 -3.95 -3.84
CA ARG A 179 -12.46 -4.12 -3.48
C ARG A 179 -12.78 -5.48 -2.88
N LYS A 180 -12.12 -6.54 -3.31
CA LYS A 180 -12.25 -7.88 -2.69
C LYS A 180 -11.84 -7.88 -1.22
N LYS A 181 -10.83 -7.09 -0.85
CA LYS A 181 -10.34 -6.98 0.52
C LYS A 181 -11.16 -5.98 1.35
N ILE A 182 -11.70 -4.94 0.72
CA ILE A 182 -12.49 -3.88 1.38
C ILE A 182 -13.89 -3.85 0.78
N LYS A 183 -14.79 -4.67 1.32
CA LYS A 183 -16.20 -4.75 0.93
C LYS A 183 -17.02 -3.65 1.62
N ASN A 184 -16.76 -2.39 1.27
CA ASN A 184 -17.37 -1.24 1.92
C ASN A 184 -17.72 -0.15 0.90
N TYR A 185 -18.95 0.37 0.93
CA TYR A 185 -19.44 1.44 0.06
C TYR A 185 -18.71 2.79 0.27
N ASN A 186 -18.08 3.00 1.45
CA ASN A 186 -17.24 4.18 1.71
C ASN A 186 -15.90 4.14 0.95
N LEU A 187 -15.54 3.01 0.34
CA LEU A 187 -14.38 2.92 -0.53
C LEU A 187 -14.70 3.66 -1.83
N LYS A 188 -14.06 4.82 -2.01
CA LYS A 188 -14.17 5.64 -3.21
C LYS A 188 -13.03 5.33 -4.16
N VAL A 189 -13.34 5.31 -5.44
CA VAL A 189 -12.42 4.96 -6.51
C VAL A 189 -12.60 5.96 -7.64
N GLU A 190 -11.75 6.98 -7.66
CA GLU A 190 -11.83 8.07 -8.64
C GLU A 190 -10.82 7.85 -9.74
N LYS A 191 -11.26 7.95 -10.98
CA LYS A 191 -10.44 7.79 -12.17
C LYS A 191 -10.14 9.14 -12.81
N MET A 192 -8.90 9.32 -13.23
CA MET A 192 -8.43 10.46 -14.03
C MET A 192 -7.51 9.98 -15.14
N LYS A 193 -7.31 10.81 -16.15
CA LYS A 193 -6.35 10.57 -17.24
C LYS A 193 -5.16 11.49 -17.10
N MET A 194 -3.95 10.95 -17.32
CA MET A 194 -2.69 11.68 -17.27
C MET A 194 -1.83 11.37 -18.48
N GLY A 195 -0.94 12.31 -18.82
CA GLY A 195 -0.09 12.21 -20.01
C GLY A 195 -0.80 12.73 -21.27
N GLN A 196 -0.17 13.68 -21.96
CA GLN A 196 -0.73 14.28 -23.20
C GLN A 196 -0.80 13.25 -24.34
N GLN A 197 0.22 12.41 -24.47
CA GLN A 197 0.32 11.39 -25.51
C GLN A 197 -0.27 10.05 -25.06
N THR A 198 0.04 9.61 -23.81
CA THR A 198 -0.33 8.27 -23.36
C THR A 198 -1.78 8.18 -22.85
N ASN A 199 -2.38 9.29 -22.39
CA ASN A 199 -3.72 9.29 -21.79
C ASN A 199 -3.91 8.17 -20.74
N THR A 200 -2.87 7.89 -19.94
CA THR A 200 -2.82 6.79 -18.98
C THR A 200 -3.91 6.96 -17.92
N ASN A 201 -4.64 5.88 -17.64
CA ASN A 201 -5.63 5.88 -16.58
C ASN A 201 -4.94 5.84 -15.21
N VAL A 202 -5.22 6.81 -14.38
CA VAL A 202 -4.75 6.85 -12.99
C VAL A 202 -5.96 6.85 -12.07
N VAL A 203 -5.91 6.02 -11.05
CA VAL A 203 -6.99 5.83 -10.10
C VAL A 203 -6.52 6.18 -8.69
N ILE A 204 -7.35 6.93 -7.96
CA ILE A 204 -7.17 7.23 -6.55
C ILE A 204 -8.21 6.43 -5.76
N SER A 205 -7.74 5.63 -4.79
CA SER A 205 -8.60 4.84 -3.92
C SER A 205 -8.42 5.23 -2.45
N TYR A 206 -9.52 5.44 -1.72
CA TYR A 206 -9.51 5.84 -0.31
C TYR A 206 -10.86 5.56 0.38
N LEU A 207 -10.85 5.49 1.72
CA LEU A 207 -12.08 5.43 2.52
C LEU A 207 -12.57 6.83 2.89
N GLU A 208 -13.76 7.22 2.43
CA GLU A 208 -14.31 8.58 2.62
C GLU A 208 -14.53 8.95 4.09
N ASN A 209 -14.84 7.98 4.94
CA ASN A 209 -15.05 8.18 6.38
C ASN A 209 -13.77 8.25 7.22
N LYS A 210 -12.61 7.87 6.66
CA LYS A 210 -11.32 7.85 7.39
C LYS A 210 -10.27 8.79 6.80
N VAL A 211 -10.36 9.10 5.52
CA VAL A 211 -9.35 9.90 4.81
C VAL A 211 -9.25 11.31 5.39
N ASN A 212 -8.02 11.80 5.53
CA ASN A 212 -7.77 13.20 5.83
C ASN A 212 -8.10 14.07 4.61
N LYS A 213 -9.18 14.86 4.72
CA LYS A 213 -9.68 15.69 3.61
C LYS A 213 -8.68 16.73 3.11
N LYS A 214 -7.76 17.22 3.99
CA LYS A 214 -6.71 18.16 3.61
C LYS A 214 -5.66 17.48 2.72
N VAL A 215 -5.21 16.28 3.11
CA VAL A 215 -4.28 15.48 2.32
C VAL A 215 -4.88 15.10 0.96
N LEU A 216 -6.16 14.68 0.93
CA LEU A 216 -6.86 14.34 -0.30
C LEU A 216 -6.98 15.55 -1.25
N ALA A 217 -7.30 16.73 -0.72
CA ALA A 217 -7.40 17.95 -1.51
C ALA A 217 -6.03 18.36 -2.08
N GLU A 218 -4.96 18.29 -1.26
CA GLU A 218 -3.60 18.57 -1.67
C GLU A 218 -3.13 17.58 -2.76
N LEU A 219 -3.34 16.28 -2.56
CA LEU A 219 -3.00 15.27 -3.57
C LEU A 219 -3.71 15.56 -4.90
N LYS A 220 -5.02 15.81 -4.88
CA LYS A 220 -5.78 16.14 -6.09
C LYS A 220 -5.29 17.42 -6.77
N SER A 221 -4.88 18.41 -5.98
CA SER A 221 -4.29 19.65 -6.51
C SER A 221 -2.97 19.38 -7.22
N ARG A 222 -2.09 18.55 -6.62
CA ARG A 222 -0.79 18.18 -7.23
C ARG A 222 -0.99 17.36 -8.50
N LEU A 223 -1.84 16.34 -8.46
CA LEU A 223 -2.13 15.49 -9.62
C LEU A 223 -2.69 16.30 -10.81
N LYS A 224 -3.54 17.29 -10.57
CA LYS A 224 -4.07 18.18 -11.62
C LYS A 224 -3.03 19.10 -12.23
N LYS A 225 -1.94 19.43 -11.50
CA LYS A 225 -0.86 20.27 -11.99
C LYS A 225 0.16 19.51 -12.84
N ILE A 226 0.14 18.19 -12.82
CA ILE A 226 1.04 17.36 -13.63
C ILE A 226 0.69 17.57 -15.10
N ASN A 227 1.66 18.11 -15.84
CA ASN A 227 1.58 18.31 -17.27
C ASN A 227 2.80 17.68 -17.92
N ILE A 228 2.70 16.41 -18.28
CA ILE A 228 3.78 15.61 -18.89
C ILE A 228 3.27 14.92 -20.14
N GLU A 229 4.17 14.62 -21.07
CA GLU A 229 3.82 13.96 -22.33
C GLU A 229 3.35 12.53 -22.10
N SER A 230 4.02 11.79 -21.21
CA SER A 230 3.76 10.37 -20.99
C SER A 230 3.85 9.98 -19.52
N VAL A 231 2.98 9.06 -19.10
CA VAL A 231 3.04 8.34 -17.82
C VAL A 231 3.12 6.86 -18.13
N LEU A 232 4.32 6.29 -17.98
CA LEU A 232 4.58 4.87 -18.27
C LEU A 232 4.62 4.02 -17.01
N ASP A 233 4.93 4.64 -15.86
CA ASP A 233 5.01 3.98 -14.55
C ASP A 233 4.58 4.96 -13.44
N THR A 234 4.22 4.42 -12.27
CA THR A 234 3.86 5.20 -11.08
C THR A 234 4.98 6.11 -10.59
N ASN A 235 6.25 5.78 -10.86
CA ASN A 235 7.39 6.61 -10.49
C ASN A 235 7.32 8.03 -11.10
N TYR A 236 6.81 8.16 -12.33
CA TYR A 236 6.59 9.48 -12.94
C TYR A 236 5.66 10.35 -12.08
N ILE A 237 4.59 9.74 -11.56
CA ILE A 237 3.64 10.45 -10.69
C ILE A 237 4.29 10.79 -9.36
N GLU A 238 5.04 9.86 -8.77
CA GLU A 238 5.71 10.02 -7.47
C GLU A 238 6.63 11.25 -7.43
N GLU A 239 7.46 11.42 -8.44
CA GLU A 239 8.38 12.57 -8.50
C GLU A 239 7.66 13.92 -8.50
N TYR A 240 6.50 14.01 -9.21
CA TYR A 240 5.72 15.24 -9.28
C TYR A 240 4.90 15.54 -8.02
N ILE A 241 4.43 14.50 -7.31
CA ILE A 241 3.61 14.69 -6.11
C ILE A 241 4.42 14.77 -4.83
N SER A 242 5.71 14.43 -4.85
CA SER A 242 6.59 14.46 -3.69
C SER A 242 6.74 15.89 -3.13
N ASP A 243 6.83 16.02 -1.80
CA ASP A 243 7.01 17.32 -1.13
C ASP A 243 8.39 17.93 -1.42
N SER A 244 9.38 17.11 -1.75
CA SER A 244 10.73 17.56 -2.07
C SER A 244 11.41 16.60 -3.03
N TYR A 245 11.90 17.13 -4.16
CA TYR A 245 12.67 16.38 -5.14
C TYR A 245 14.16 16.23 -4.77
N VAL A 246 14.64 17.02 -3.80
CA VAL A 246 16.06 17.01 -3.36
C VAL A 246 16.31 15.99 -2.25
N THR A 247 15.24 15.44 -1.62
CA THR A 247 15.42 14.50 -0.52
C THR A 247 15.86 13.13 -1.02
N ILE A 248 16.82 12.53 -0.32
CA ILE A 248 17.21 11.14 -0.56
C ILE A 248 16.24 10.15 0.10
N PHE A 249 15.43 10.61 1.05
CA PHE A 249 14.47 9.76 1.76
C PHE A 249 13.16 9.62 0.98
N PRO A 250 12.57 8.42 0.90
CA PRO A 250 11.30 8.21 0.26
C PRO A 250 10.18 8.88 1.07
N LEU A 251 9.39 9.75 0.44
CA LEU A 251 8.25 10.45 1.05
C LEU A 251 6.91 9.83 0.66
N ILE A 252 6.94 8.81 -0.20
CA ILE A 252 5.80 8.06 -0.70
C ILE A 252 6.12 6.59 -0.55
N PHE A 253 5.17 5.83 -0.03
CA PHE A 253 5.34 4.40 0.16
C PHE A 253 4.87 3.65 -1.10
N ARG A 254 5.63 2.66 -1.53
CA ARG A 254 5.34 1.81 -2.69
C ARG A 254 5.01 0.40 -2.22
N THR A 255 4.13 -0.30 -2.95
CA THR A 255 3.90 -1.73 -2.73
C THR A 255 3.33 -2.39 -3.97
N GLU A 256 3.69 -3.65 -4.19
CA GLU A 256 3.11 -4.53 -5.19
C GLU A 256 1.98 -5.40 -4.58
N LYS A 257 1.69 -5.26 -3.28
CA LYS A 257 0.77 -6.15 -2.55
C LYS A 257 -0.58 -5.53 -2.25
N PRO A 258 -1.68 -6.14 -2.73
CA PRO A 258 -3.04 -5.66 -2.47
C PRO A 258 -3.46 -5.69 -1.00
N ASP A 259 -2.90 -6.59 -0.18
CA ASP A 259 -3.20 -6.66 1.26
C ASP A 259 -2.57 -5.49 2.02
N ILE A 260 -1.34 -5.09 1.67
CA ILE A 260 -0.67 -3.92 2.24
C ILE A 260 -1.42 -2.65 1.83
N ALA A 261 -1.76 -2.49 0.53
CA ALA A 261 -2.52 -1.36 0.04
C ALA A 261 -3.88 -1.24 0.74
N ALA A 262 -4.61 -2.36 0.91
CA ALA A 262 -5.88 -2.38 1.64
C ALA A 262 -5.72 -1.99 3.11
N ALA A 263 -4.66 -2.47 3.80
CA ALA A 263 -4.36 -2.07 5.17
C ALA A 263 -4.13 -0.55 5.27
N LYS A 264 -3.35 0.03 4.33
CA LYS A 264 -3.12 1.49 4.27
C LYS A 264 -4.41 2.28 4.06
N ILE A 265 -5.31 1.82 3.19
CA ILE A 265 -6.65 2.44 3.01
C ILE A 265 -7.46 2.37 4.32
N LEU A 266 -7.42 1.23 5.02
CA LEU A 266 -8.12 1.06 6.31
C LEU A 266 -7.56 1.95 7.42
N GLU A 267 -6.28 2.34 7.34
CA GLU A 267 -5.64 3.34 8.20
C GLU A 267 -6.02 4.79 7.85
N GLY A 268 -6.70 5.02 6.72
CA GLY A 268 -7.13 6.35 6.26
C GLY A 268 -6.19 6.99 5.23
N LYS A 269 -5.26 6.24 4.67
CA LYS A 269 -4.37 6.69 3.60
C LYS A 269 -5.03 6.60 2.24
N ILE A 270 -4.37 7.20 1.26
CA ILE A 270 -4.83 7.27 -0.13
C ILE A 270 -3.87 6.43 -0.97
N ILE A 271 -4.43 5.55 -1.79
CA ILE A 271 -3.69 4.73 -2.74
C ILE A 271 -3.84 5.31 -4.14
N ILE A 272 -2.74 5.35 -4.89
CA ILE A 272 -2.69 5.80 -6.28
C ILE A 272 -2.23 4.63 -7.13
N ILE A 273 -2.98 4.32 -8.17
CA ILE A 273 -2.76 3.21 -9.10
C ILE A 273 -2.66 3.79 -10.50
N ALA A 274 -1.62 3.46 -11.25
CA ALA A 274 -1.51 3.83 -12.65
C ALA A 274 -1.62 2.58 -13.54
N ASP A 275 -2.22 2.74 -14.70
CA ASP A 275 -2.30 1.69 -15.72
C ASP A 275 -0.90 1.43 -16.29
N GLY A 276 -0.55 0.18 -16.49
CA GLY A 276 0.77 -0.24 -16.95
C GLY A 276 1.81 -0.48 -15.85
N SER A 277 1.48 -0.28 -14.55
CA SER A 277 2.41 -0.51 -13.44
C SER A 277 1.80 -1.43 -12.38
N PRO A 278 2.51 -2.47 -11.93
CA PRO A 278 2.11 -3.32 -10.82
C PRO A 278 2.40 -2.68 -9.45
N VAL A 279 3.12 -1.56 -9.43
CA VAL A 279 3.45 -0.85 -8.21
C VAL A 279 2.40 0.21 -7.92
N VAL A 280 1.87 0.24 -6.70
CA VAL A 280 0.94 1.27 -6.25
C VAL A 280 1.58 2.16 -5.20
N LEU A 281 1.18 3.44 -5.18
CA LEU A 281 1.71 4.44 -4.28
C LEU A 281 0.73 4.68 -3.12
N SER A 282 1.24 4.86 -1.91
CA SER A 282 0.47 5.21 -0.72
C SER A 282 0.91 6.54 -0.13
N VAL A 283 -0.05 7.42 0.13
CA VAL A 283 0.21 8.73 0.73
C VAL A 283 -0.81 9.03 1.84
N PRO A 284 -0.43 9.77 2.88
CA PRO A 284 0.91 10.18 3.29
C PRO A 284 1.73 9.02 3.85
N THR A 285 3.06 9.16 3.96
CA THR A 285 3.98 8.11 4.39
C THR A 285 4.74 8.54 5.63
N LEU A 286 4.99 7.58 6.53
CA LEU A 286 5.77 7.73 7.75
C LEU A 286 7.05 6.89 7.66
N PHE A 287 8.13 7.35 8.27
CA PHE A 287 9.41 6.62 8.28
C PHE A 287 9.29 5.20 8.84
N THR A 288 8.52 5.02 9.90
CA THR A 288 8.33 3.72 10.57
C THR A 288 7.74 2.66 9.66
N GLU A 289 6.96 3.06 8.66
CA GLU A 289 6.30 2.13 7.73
C GLU A 289 7.27 1.33 6.89
N PHE A 290 8.42 1.92 6.56
CA PHE A 290 9.47 1.23 5.81
C PHE A 290 10.19 0.13 6.60
N LEU A 291 10.00 0.10 7.92
CA LEU A 291 10.53 -0.96 8.81
C LEU A 291 9.49 -2.06 9.09
N HIS A 292 8.24 -1.85 8.65
CA HIS A 292 7.18 -2.83 8.83
C HIS A 292 7.09 -3.76 7.62
N ALA A 293 6.98 -5.05 7.88
CA ALA A 293 6.63 -6.04 6.86
C ALA A 293 5.18 -6.47 7.03
N GLY A 294 4.50 -6.78 5.92
CA GLY A 294 3.12 -7.30 5.96
C GLY A 294 2.99 -8.56 6.81
N GLU A 295 4.03 -9.43 6.83
CA GLU A 295 4.07 -10.66 7.64
C GLU A 295 3.96 -10.42 9.14
N ASP A 296 4.27 -9.23 9.65
CA ASP A 296 4.13 -8.92 11.08
C ASP A 296 2.69 -9.11 11.56
N TYR A 297 1.70 -8.93 10.69
CA TYR A 297 0.28 -9.10 11.01
C TYR A 297 -0.22 -10.54 10.83
N TYR A 298 0.55 -11.39 10.14
CA TYR A 298 0.20 -12.80 9.87
C TYR A 298 0.89 -13.78 10.82
N THR A 299 1.84 -13.29 11.65
CA THR A 299 2.56 -14.06 12.67
C THR A 299 2.04 -13.78 14.08
N ARG A 300 2.50 -14.57 15.08
CA ARG A 300 2.17 -14.28 16.48
C ARG A 300 2.79 -12.94 16.90
N TYR A 301 2.06 -12.18 17.73
CA TYR A 301 2.50 -10.84 18.16
C TYR A 301 3.91 -10.83 18.81
N SER A 302 4.28 -11.88 19.56
CA SER A 302 5.60 -12.00 20.19
C SER A 302 6.72 -12.12 19.16
N ALA A 303 6.52 -12.92 18.11
CA ALA A 303 7.47 -13.06 17.02
C ALA A 303 7.57 -11.77 16.20
N ALA A 304 6.45 -11.12 15.92
CA ALA A 304 6.43 -9.84 15.21
C ALA A 304 7.18 -8.73 15.98
N ILE A 305 7.07 -8.68 17.32
CA ILE A 305 7.83 -7.72 18.14
C ILE A 305 9.33 -8.01 18.00
N LEU A 306 9.74 -9.28 18.13
CA LEU A 306 11.15 -9.66 18.00
C LEU A 306 11.69 -9.26 16.62
N ASN A 307 10.96 -9.58 15.55
CA ASN A 307 11.36 -9.23 14.19
C ASN A 307 11.51 -7.72 14.00
N ARG A 308 10.57 -6.89 14.52
CA ARG A 308 10.67 -5.42 14.48
C ARG A 308 11.89 -4.91 15.23
N ILE A 309 12.18 -5.45 16.41
CA ILE A 309 13.39 -5.10 17.19
C ILE A 309 14.64 -5.46 16.40
N VAL A 310 14.70 -6.66 15.82
CA VAL A 310 15.85 -7.10 14.99
C VAL A 310 16.02 -6.17 13.79
N ARG A 311 14.96 -5.81 13.07
CA ARG A 311 15.05 -4.87 11.94
C ARG A 311 15.55 -3.48 12.36
N PHE A 312 15.08 -2.98 13.50
CA PHE A 312 15.54 -1.68 14.02
C PHE A 312 17.03 -1.73 14.41
N ILE A 313 17.47 -2.78 15.10
CA ILE A 313 18.89 -3.00 15.44
C ILE A 313 19.71 -3.16 14.16
N SER A 314 19.22 -3.91 13.18
CA SER A 314 19.88 -4.09 11.88
C SER A 314 20.05 -2.78 11.12
N LEU A 315 19.06 -1.89 11.15
CA LEU A 315 19.17 -0.54 10.57
C LEU A 315 20.32 0.24 11.24
N LEU A 316 20.38 0.22 12.57
CA LEU A 316 21.46 0.90 13.31
C LEU A 316 22.84 0.30 13.00
N ILE A 317 22.94 -1.02 12.95
CA ILE A 317 24.20 -1.71 12.61
C ILE A 317 24.61 -1.34 11.18
N THR A 318 23.71 -1.46 10.22
CA THR A 318 23.99 -1.14 8.81
C THR A 318 24.48 0.29 8.62
N LEU A 319 23.96 1.22 9.40
CA LEU A 319 24.29 2.64 9.28
C LEU A 319 25.56 3.01 10.06
N LEU A 320 25.71 2.51 11.28
CA LEU A 320 26.71 3.00 12.23
C LEU A 320 27.96 2.14 12.33
N LEU A 321 27.86 0.81 12.12
CA LEU A 321 28.95 -0.13 12.43
C LEU A 321 30.26 0.17 11.68
N PRO A 322 30.27 0.42 10.36
CA PRO A 322 31.52 0.75 9.65
C PRO A 322 32.14 2.06 10.14
N SER A 323 31.32 3.08 10.39
CA SER A 323 31.76 4.38 10.88
C SER A 323 32.31 4.31 12.30
N LEU A 324 31.64 3.54 13.16
CA LEU A 324 32.09 3.28 14.53
C LEU A 324 33.43 2.54 14.54
N TYR A 325 33.58 1.51 13.71
CA TYR A 325 34.83 0.77 13.58
C TYR A 325 36.00 1.67 13.18
N VAL A 326 35.79 2.53 12.15
CA VAL A 326 36.83 3.48 11.71
C VAL A 326 37.15 4.50 12.81
N ALA A 327 36.14 5.07 13.50
CA ALA A 327 36.34 6.01 14.59
C ALA A 327 37.18 5.41 15.75
N LEU A 328 36.87 4.18 16.17
CA LEU A 328 37.50 3.52 17.25
C LEU A 328 38.94 3.12 16.88
N THR A 329 39.14 2.57 15.69
CA THR A 329 40.47 2.05 15.26
C THR A 329 41.43 3.14 14.81
N THR A 330 40.93 4.37 14.50
CA THR A 330 41.80 5.44 14.05
C THR A 330 42.08 6.51 15.12
N PHE A 331 41.08 6.85 15.92
CA PHE A 331 41.17 7.97 16.87
C PHE A 331 41.02 7.57 18.34
N HIS A 332 40.28 6.51 18.65
CA HIS A 332 39.90 6.19 20.04
C HIS A 332 40.25 4.74 20.42
N HIS A 333 41.52 4.42 20.25
CA HIS A 333 42.04 3.04 20.55
C HIS A 333 41.78 2.64 21.98
N GLU A 334 41.80 3.60 22.91
CA GLU A 334 41.66 3.39 24.35
C GLU A 334 40.27 2.79 24.74
N LEU A 335 39.27 2.97 23.91
CA LEU A 335 37.94 2.40 24.15
C LEU A 335 37.80 0.92 23.77
N ILE A 336 38.80 0.39 23.07
CA ILE A 336 38.80 -1.02 22.64
C ILE A 336 39.51 -1.89 23.70
N PRO A 337 38.94 -3.03 24.12
CA PRO A 337 39.63 -3.97 25.01
C PRO A 337 41.01 -4.35 24.46
N THR A 338 42.03 -4.39 25.31
CA THR A 338 43.43 -4.58 24.91
C THR A 338 43.66 -5.81 24.03
N ASN A 339 43.05 -6.95 24.37
CA ASN A 339 43.19 -8.17 23.58
C ASN A 339 42.60 -8.04 22.17
N LEU A 340 41.49 -7.29 22.02
CA LEU A 340 40.85 -7.05 20.74
C LEU A 340 41.65 -6.09 19.87
N ILE A 341 42.20 -5.00 20.45
CA ILE A 341 43.01 -4.05 19.70
C ILE A 341 44.30 -4.69 19.18
N ILE A 342 44.96 -5.55 19.97
CA ILE A 342 46.14 -6.31 19.53
C ILE A 342 45.79 -7.19 18.32
N SER A 343 44.65 -7.86 18.35
CA SER A 343 44.17 -8.69 17.25
C SER A 343 43.89 -7.86 16.00
N ILE A 344 43.23 -6.67 16.14
CA ILE A 344 42.95 -5.76 15.03
C ILE A 344 44.26 -5.22 14.43
N ILE A 345 45.23 -4.79 15.25
CA ILE A 345 46.52 -4.29 14.78
C ILE A 345 47.28 -5.40 14.03
N SER A 346 47.31 -6.61 14.57
CA SER A 346 47.99 -7.73 13.92
C SER A 346 47.36 -8.08 12.57
N SER A 347 46.03 -8.03 12.47
CA SER A 347 45.31 -8.31 11.22
C SER A 347 45.52 -7.25 10.13
N ARG A 348 45.97 -6.06 10.50
CA ARG A 348 46.21 -4.93 9.58
C ARG A 348 47.69 -4.65 9.33
N ARG A 349 48.57 -5.42 9.91
CA ARG A 349 50.05 -5.18 9.84
C ARG A 349 50.56 -5.10 8.41
N ASN A 350 50.02 -5.87 7.49
CA ASN A 350 50.48 -5.95 6.11
C ASN A 350 49.57 -5.13 5.14
N VAL A 351 48.58 -4.38 5.63
CA VAL A 351 47.66 -3.60 4.82
C VAL A 351 48.19 -2.19 4.61
N PRO A 352 48.40 -1.73 3.37
CA PRO A 352 48.99 -0.40 3.09
C PRO A 352 48.01 0.76 3.26
N PHE A 353 46.70 0.45 3.39
CA PHE A 353 45.65 1.50 3.39
C PHE A 353 45.19 1.87 4.80
N PRO A 354 44.81 3.14 5.05
CA PRO A 354 44.21 3.53 6.30
C PRO A 354 42.78 2.88 6.42
N ALA A 355 42.29 2.68 7.66
CA ALA A 355 41.01 2.01 7.93
C ALA A 355 39.82 2.63 7.17
N LEU A 356 39.81 3.94 6.98
CA LEU A 356 38.78 4.64 6.22
C LEU A 356 38.74 4.16 4.75
N LEU A 357 39.88 4.17 4.07
CA LEU A 357 39.96 3.79 2.67
C LEU A 357 39.66 2.33 2.45
N GLU A 358 40.16 1.48 3.33
CA GLU A 358 39.89 0.03 3.36
C GLU A 358 38.38 -0.27 3.45
N ASN A 359 37.66 0.41 4.37
CA ASN A 359 36.20 0.25 4.48
C ASN A 359 35.46 0.81 3.26
N ILE A 360 35.86 1.96 2.71
CA ILE A 360 35.24 2.53 1.49
C ILE A 360 35.40 1.55 0.33
N LEU A 361 36.60 1.02 0.08
CA LEU A 361 36.85 0.08 -1.00
C LEU A 361 36.00 -1.20 -0.87
N MET A 362 35.94 -1.76 0.33
CA MET A 362 35.15 -2.97 0.57
C MET A 362 33.65 -2.75 0.44
N LEU A 363 33.13 -1.66 1.02
CA LEU A 363 31.72 -1.31 0.91
C LEU A 363 31.31 -0.98 -0.53
N LEU A 364 32.17 -0.26 -1.27
CA LEU A 364 31.92 0.05 -2.68
C LEU A 364 31.92 -1.25 -3.53
N SER A 365 32.90 -2.12 -3.30
CA SER A 365 32.95 -3.43 -3.99
C SER A 365 31.71 -4.27 -3.72
N PHE A 366 31.20 -4.25 -2.48
CA PHE A 366 29.95 -4.91 -2.15
C PHE A 366 28.74 -4.30 -2.87
N GLU A 367 28.62 -2.95 -2.94
CA GLU A 367 27.52 -2.31 -3.67
C GLU A 367 27.59 -2.58 -5.18
N ILE A 368 28.81 -2.62 -5.78
CA ILE A 368 28.98 -3.00 -7.19
C ILE A 368 28.54 -4.43 -7.43
N MET A 369 28.96 -5.36 -6.54
CA MET A 369 28.57 -6.77 -6.63
C MET A 369 27.05 -6.94 -6.52
N ARG A 370 26.39 -6.22 -5.61
CA ARG A 370 24.93 -6.23 -5.43
C ARG A 370 24.23 -5.72 -6.69
N GLU A 371 24.68 -4.58 -7.23
CA GLU A 371 24.09 -3.98 -8.45
C GLU A 371 24.23 -4.93 -9.65
N ALA A 372 25.40 -5.58 -9.79
CA ALA A 372 25.60 -6.62 -10.79
C ALA A 372 24.63 -7.81 -10.60
N GLY A 373 24.45 -8.25 -9.34
CA GLY A 373 23.57 -9.37 -9.00
C GLY A 373 22.09 -9.13 -9.34
N VAL A 374 21.60 -7.91 -9.18
CA VAL A 374 20.21 -7.54 -9.54
C VAL A 374 19.98 -7.58 -11.06
N ARG A 375 21.00 -7.22 -11.87
CA ARG A 375 20.88 -7.17 -13.34
C ARG A 375 21.11 -8.51 -14.04
N MET A 376 21.57 -9.52 -13.29
CA MET A 376 21.88 -10.82 -13.88
C MET A 376 20.67 -11.75 -13.98
N PRO A 377 20.67 -12.65 -14.98
CA PRO A 377 19.70 -13.74 -15.03
C PRO A 377 19.72 -14.56 -13.74
N LYS A 378 18.55 -14.95 -13.24
CA LYS A 378 18.39 -15.71 -11.96
C LYS A 378 19.28 -16.95 -11.85
N VAL A 379 19.65 -17.55 -12.97
CA VAL A 379 20.51 -18.75 -13.02
C VAL A 379 21.95 -18.46 -12.60
N LEU A 380 22.46 -17.25 -12.85
CA LEU A 380 23.85 -16.85 -12.57
C LEU A 380 24.04 -16.20 -11.19
N GLY A 381 22.95 -15.76 -10.54
CA GLY A 381 23.01 -15.08 -9.24
C GLY A 381 23.77 -15.84 -8.15
N PRO A 382 23.50 -17.15 -7.90
CA PRO A 382 24.24 -17.94 -6.93
C PRO A 382 25.75 -18.03 -7.18
N ALA A 383 26.17 -18.14 -8.45
CA ALA A 383 27.58 -18.21 -8.82
C ALA A 383 28.35 -16.94 -8.46
N ILE A 384 27.75 -15.76 -8.66
CA ILE A 384 28.38 -14.48 -8.31
C ILE A 384 28.49 -14.31 -6.81
N ASN A 385 27.48 -14.74 -6.04
CA ASN A 385 27.56 -14.70 -4.59
C ASN A 385 28.75 -15.52 -4.06
N ILE A 386 29.02 -16.68 -4.67
CA ILE A 386 30.17 -17.52 -4.31
C ILE A 386 31.48 -16.83 -4.74
N VAL A 387 31.58 -16.34 -5.96
CA VAL A 387 32.78 -15.65 -6.44
C VAL A 387 33.02 -14.36 -5.65
N GLY A 388 31.98 -13.59 -5.36
CA GLY A 388 32.08 -12.38 -4.53
C GLY A 388 32.59 -12.70 -3.12
N ALA A 389 32.04 -13.69 -2.45
CA ALA A 389 32.48 -14.08 -1.12
C ALA A 389 33.95 -14.59 -1.13
N LEU A 390 34.35 -15.36 -2.14
CA LEU A 390 35.71 -15.91 -2.26
C LEU A 390 36.71 -14.81 -2.62
N VAL A 391 36.43 -14.00 -3.63
CA VAL A 391 37.37 -12.97 -4.13
C VAL A 391 37.46 -11.79 -3.18
N LEU A 392 36.33 -11.26 -2.69
CA LEU A 392 36.34 -10.11 -1.79
C LEU A 392 36.72 -10.51 -0.34
N GLY A 393 36.32 -11.70 0.11
CA GLY A 393 36.63 -12.16 1.46
C GLY A 393 38.06 -12.71 1.61
N ASP A 394 38.40 -13.77 0.92
CA ASP A 394 39.61 -14.52 1.12
C ASP A 394 40.82 -13.98 0.31
N ALA A 395 40.61 -13.73 -0.99
CA ALA A 395 41.72 -13.27 -1.83
C ALA A 395 42.22 -11.86 -1.48
N ALA A 396 41.32 -10.92 -1.15
CA ALA A 396 41.70 -9.57 -0.75
C ALA A 396 42.48 -9.54 0.58
N VAL A 397 42.12 -10.42 1.52
CA VAL A 397 42.87 -10.59 2.78
C VAL A 397 44.23 -11.22 2.51
N LYS A 398 44.31 -12.29 1.73
CA LYS A 398 45.58 -12.96 1.38
C LYS A 398 46.53 -12.05 0.59
N ALA A 399 45.99 -11.19 -0.25
CA ALA A 399 46.76 -10.17 -0.97
C ALA A 399 47.23 -9.00 -0.05
N GLY A 400 46.80 -8.94 1.20
CA GLY A 400 47.13 -7.84 2.11
C GLY A 400 46.50 -6.49 1.72
N ILE A 401 45.41 -6.51 0.92
CA ILE A 401 44.72 -5.32 0.52
C ILE A 401 43.79 -4.81 1.64
N VAL A 402 43.18 -5.76 2.37
CA VAL A 402 42.26 -5.47 3.47
C VAL A 402 42.53 -6.36 4.68
N GLY A 403 42.29 -5.84 5.88
CA GLY A 403 42.40 -6.63 7.11
C GLY A 403 41.20 -7.52 7.36
N THR A 404 41.39 -8.64 8.03
CA THR A 404 40.31 -9.59 8.37
C THR A 404 39.18 -8.93 9.16
N SER A 405 39.52 -8.02 10.08
CA SER A 405 38.54 -7.28 10.88
C SER A 405 37.59 -6.43 10.00
N THR A 406 38.12 -5.75 9.00
CA THR A 406 37.35 -4.96 8.07
C THR A 406 36.37 -5.82 7.26
N VAL A 407 36.82 -7.00 6.82
CA VAL A 407 35.94 -7.94 6.09
C VAL A 407 34.76 -8.38 6.96
N VAL A 408 34.98 -8.68 8.22
CA VAL A 408 33.91 -9.07 9.17
C VAL A 408 32.92 -7.91 9.36
N ILE A 409 33.39 -6.67 9.56
CA ILE A 409 32.54 -5.49 9.72
C ILE A 409 31.67 -5.26 8.48
N VAL A 410 32.27 -5.34 7.28
CA VAL A 410 31.54 -5.17 6.02
C VAL A 410 30.54 -6.30 5.81
N ALA A 411 30.91 -7.55 6.10
CA ALA A 411 30.01 -8.70 5.99
C ALA A 411 28.77 -8.57 6.90
N VAL A 412 28.96 -8.20 8.18
CA VAL A 412 27.84 -7.95 9.11
C VAL A 412 26.97 -6.81 8.61
N THR A 413 27.57 -5.73 8.13
CA THR A 413 26.85 -4.57 7.55
C THR A 413 26.01 -4.97 6.33
N ALA A 414 26.55 -5.84 5.48
CA ALA A 414 25.86 -6.35 4.29
C ALA A 414 24.69 -7.26 4.65
N ILE A 415 24.87 -8.18 5.61
CA ILE A 415 23.82 -9.10 6.05
C ILE A 415 22.67 -8.34 6.72
N THR A 416 22.99 -7.39 7.60
CA THR A 416 21.98 -6.59 8.31
C THR A 416 21.14 -5.71 7.38
N LYS A 417 21.70 -5.26 6.25
CA LYS A 417 20.97 -4.53 5.22
C LYS A 417 19.79 -5.35 4.66
N PHE A 418 19.96 -6.65 4.43
CA PHE A 418 18.90 -7.52 3.89
C PHE A 418 17.74 -7.79 4.86
N THR A 419 17.84 -7.41 6.12
CA THR A 419 16.74 -7.53 7.07
C THR A 419 15.72 -6.40 6.95
N ILE A 420 16.05 -5.31 6.23
CA ILE A 420 15.17 -4.14 6.02
C ILE A 420 14.21 -4.47 4.89
N PRO A 421 12.88 -4.46 5.14
CA PRO A 421 11.91 -4.96 4.17
C PRO A 421 11.68 -4.00 2.99
N ALA A 422 11.83 -2.67 3.19
CA ALA A 422 11.56 -1.68 2.17
C ALA A 422 12.81 -1.38 1.32
N LEU A 423 12.71 -1.69 0.02
CA LEU A 423 13.79 -1.44 -0.95
C LEU A 423 14.08 0.05 -1.13
N GLU A 424 13.08 0.90 -0.94
CA GLU A 424 13.20 2.35 -1.08
C GLU A 424 14.20 2.97 -0.09
N LEU A 425 14.43 2.32 1.06
CA LEU A 425 15.44 2.76 2.03
C LEU A 425 16.87 2.39 1.66
N GLU A 426 17.09 1.53 0.67
CA GLU A 426 18.43 1.09 0.32
C GLU A 426 19.35 2.25 -0.05
N VAL A 427 18.94 3.10 -1.00
CA VAL A 427 19.75 4.23 -1.47
C VAL A 427 20.01 5.23 -0.35
N PRO A 428 18.98 5.70 0.41
CA PRO A 428 19.19 6.54 1.59
C PRO A 428 20.21 5.98 2.58
N ILE A 429 20.11 4.70 2.93
CA ILE A 429 21.00 4.05 3.89
C ILE A 429 22.44 4.02 3.37
N VAL A 430 22.63 3.70 2.10
CA VAL A 430 23.99 3.70 1.49
C VAL A 430 24.63 5.09 1.55
N ILE A 431 23.90 6.12 1.11
CA ILE A 431 24.40 7.50 1.11
C ILE A 431 24.71 7.96 2.53
N MET A 432 23.81 7.73 3.50
CA MET A 432 24.03 8.10 4.90
C MET A 432 25.21 7.36 5.51
N ARG A 433 25.38 6.08 5.21
CA ARG A 433 26.51 5.28 5.69
C ARG A 433 27.83 5.84 5.19
N PHE A 434 27.97 6.14 3.91
CA PHE A 434 29.19 6.75 3.37
C PHE A 434 29.43 8.15 3.95
N PHE A 435 28.38 8.95 4.13
CA PHE A 435 28.47 10.25 4.79
C PHE A 435 29.01 10.13 6.22
N LEU A 436 28.46 9.24 7.04
CA LEU A 436 28.91 8.98 8.41
C LEU A 436 30.32 8.42 8.43
N LEU A 437 30.66 7.54 7.48
CA LEU A 437 32.00 6.95 7.36
C LEU A 437 33.06 8.01 7.09
N LEU A 438 32.79 8.95 6.20
CA LEU A 438 33.68 10.07 5.92
C LEU A 438 33.85 10.99 7.13
N LEU A 439 32.75 11.41 7.78
CA LEU A 439 32.84 12.22 8.99
C LEU A 439 33.61 11.54 10.11
N SER A 440 33.38 10.25 10.29
CA SER A 440 34.05 9.42 11.29
C SER A 440 35.55 9.25 10.98
N GLY A 441 35.91 9.13 9.69
CA GLY A 441 37.29 9.00 9.26
C GLY A 441 38.13 10.27 9.44
N TYR A 442 37.50 11.45 9.45
CA TYR A 442 38.18 12.72 9.68
C TYR A 442 38.12 13.22 11.13
N LEU A 443 37.00 13.02 11.81
CA LEU A 443 36.73 13.61 13.13
C LEU A 443 36.54 12.53 14.24
N GLY A 444 36.69 11.25 13.94
CA GLY A 444 36.51 10.19 14.89
C GLY A 444 35.06 10.09 15.42
N LEU A 445 34.90 9.75 16.70
CA LEU A 445 33.56 9.66 17.34
C LEU A 445 32.80 10.98 17.35
N THR A 446 33.49 12.11 17.44
CA THR A 446 32.85 13.42 17.39
C THR A 446 32.19 13.66 16.04
N GLY A 447 32.84 13.26 14.94
CA GLY A 447 32.26 13.29 13.60
C GLY A 447 31.06 12.37 13.43
N LEU A 448 31.13 11.16 14.02
CA LEU A 448 30.00 10.22 14.01
C LEU A 448 28.78 10.79 14.74
N VAL A 449 28.95 11.33 15.95
CA VAL A 449 27.86 11.95 16.73
C VAL A 449 27.29 13.15 16.00
N PHE A 450 28.13 14.02 15.45
CA PHE A 450 27.69 15.16 14.67
C PHE A 450 26.89 14.75 13.41
N GLY A 451 27.35 13.72 12.70
CA GLY A 451 26.67 13.17 11.54
C GLY A 451 25.28 12.59 11.89
N ILE A 452 25.18 11.85 12.99
CA ILE A 452 23.89 11.32 13.49
C ILE A 452 22.94 12.48 13.82
N LEU A 453 23.43 13.54 14.45
CA LEU A 453 22.64 14.72 14.78
C LEU A 453 22.11 15.40 13.52
N LEU A 454 22.96 15.62 12.51
CA LEU A 454 22.52 16.19 11.23
C LEU A 454 21.44 15.36 10.55
N ILE A 455 21.62 14.03 10.48
CA ILE A 455 20.62 13.12 9.91
C ILE A 455 19.31 13.21 10.70
N SER A 456 19.38 13.22 12.04
CA SER A 456 18.19 13.29 12.90
C SER A 456 17.43 14.61 12.71
N ILE A 457 18.13 15.75 12.64
CA ILE A 457 17.52 17.05 12.35
C ILE A 457 16.81 17.01 11.00
N ARG A 458 17.46 16.46 9.98
CA ARG A 458 16.88 16.35 8.63
C ARG A 458 15.60 15.50 8.65
N LEU A 459 15.63 14.31 9.27
CA LEU A 459 14.48 13.42 9.37
C LEU A 459 13.29 14.06 10.08
N VAL A 460 13.54 14.76 11.20
CA VAL A 460 12.49 15.44 11.97
C VAL A 460 11.89 16.64 11.21
N SER A 461 12.69 17.33 10.39
CA SER A 461 12.22 18.47 9.60
C SER A 461 11.34 18.08 8.41
N MET A 462 11.42 16.81 7.96
CA MET A 462 10.70 16.34 6.77
C MET A 462 9.21 16.13 7.04
N ARG A 463 8.42 16.32 5.99
CA ARG A 463 6.97 16.08 6.00
C ARG A 463 6.57 15.32 4.74
N SER A 464 5.50 14.54 4.86
CA SER A 464 4.79 13.92 3.74
C SER A 464 3.36 14.44 3.71
N PHE A 465 3.01 15.21 2.68
CA PHE A 465 1.70 15.88 2.55
C PHE A 465 1.30 16.68 3.81
N GLY A 466 2.29 17.38 4.41
CA GLY A 466 2.10 18.19 5.61
C GLY A 466 2.14 17.43 6.93
N ILE A 467 2.16 16.09 6.92
CA ILE A 467 2.29 15.24 8.11
C ILE A 467 3.77 15.04 8.43
N PRO A 468 4.20 15.18 9.72
CA PRO A 468 5.59 14.95 10.10
C PRO A 468 6.04 13.53 9.74
N TYR A 469 7.15 13.40 9.02
CA TYR A 469 7.65 12.11 8.51
C TYR A 469 8.04 11.13 9.63
N MET A 470 8.59 11.66 10.74
CA MET A 470 9.00 10.88 11.91
C MET A 470 7.86 10.62 12.91
N PHE A 471 6.61 11.00 12.59
CA PHE A 471 5.48 10.63 13.44
C PHE A 471 5.34 9.09 13.49
N PRO A 472 5.00 8.50 14.64
CA PRO A 472 4.71 9.06 15.95
C PRO A 472 5.92 9.15 16.91
N ILE A 473 7.14 8.97 16.40
CA ILE A 473 8.38 9.09 17.21
C ILE A 473 8.60 10.56 17.55
N CYS A 474 8.45 11.46 16.57
CA CYS A 474 8.57 12.89 16.73
C CYS A 474 7.46 13.63 15.94
N PRO A 475 6.50 14.30 16.63
CA PRO A 475 6.30 14.37 18.08
C PRO A 475 5.89 13.04 18.71
N PHE A 476 6.35 12.80 19.93
CA PHE A 476 6.14 11.54 20.62
C PHE A 476 4.67 11.34 21.05
N SER A 477 4.05 10.25 20.60
CA SER A 477 2.68 9.88 20.95
C SER A 477 2.60 8.43 21.43
N ILE A 478 2.35 8.23 22.75
CA ILE A 478 2.25 6.89 23.33
C ILE A 478 1.13 6.05 22.69
N LYS A 479 0.01 6.70 22.32
CA LYS A 479 -1.13 5.98 21.72
C LYS A 479 -0.82 5.47 20.32
N ALA A 480 -0.17 6.27 19.50
CA ALA A 480 0.20 5.92 18.13
C ALA A 480 1.39 4.95 18.10
N ASN A 481 2.36 5.09 19.00
CA ASN A 481 3.53 4.21 19.09
C ASN A 481 3.22 2.75 19.47
N ARG A 482 2.00 2.43 19.91
CA ARG A 482 1.63 1.06 20.31
C ARG A 482 1.69 0.04 19.18
N ASP A 483 1.56 0.45 17.94
CA ASP A 483 1.64 -0.43 16.77
C ASP A 483 2.83 -0.12 15.86
N GLU A 484 3.51 1.00 16.07
CA GLU A 484 4.64 1.41 15.25
C GLU A 484 5.95 0.73 15.67
N LEU A 485 6.39 0.91 16.91
CA LEU A 485 7.61 0.28 17.44
C LEU A 485 7.35 -1.15 17.94
N PHE A 486 6.25 -1.35 18.67
CA PHE A 486 5.90 -2.65 19.25
C PHE A 486 4.51 -3.05 18.79
N ARG A 487 4.42 -4.14 18.03
CA ARG A 487 3.10 -4.64 17.62
C ARG A 487 2.24 -4.99 18.85
N ALA A 488 1.11 -4.29 19.03
CA ALA A 488 0.16 -4.65 20.06
C ALA A 488 -0.67 -5.89 19.66
N PRO A 489 -1.15 -6.70 20.63
CA PRO A 489 -2.09 -7.77 20.34
C PRO A 489 -3.35 -7.25 19.65
N MET A 490 -3.89 -7.97 18.65
CA MET A 490 -5.07 -7.58 17.85
C MET A 490 -6.27 -7.13 18.70
N LYS A 491 -6.51 -7.77 19.86
CA LYS A 491 -7.57 -7.37 20.81
C LYS A 491 -7.42 -5.96 21.37
N LYS A 492 -6.18 -5.41 21.40
CA LYS A 492 -5.90 -4.04 21.89
C LYS A 492 -5.86 -3.02 20.73
N LEU A 493 -5.66 -3.46 19.49
CA LEU A 493 -5.67 -2.60 18.30
C LEU A 493 -7.09 -2.19 17.90
N ASN A 494 -8.09 -3.05 18.12
CA ASN A 494 -9.50 -2.79 17.74
C ASN A 494 -10.19 -1.64 18.53
N LYS A 495 -9.54 -0.98 19.46
CA LYS A 495 -10.05 0.24 20.07
C LYS A 495 -9.67 1.45 19.22
N LYS A 496 -10.55 1.78 18.25
CA LYS A 496 -10.64 3.02 17.46
C LYS A 496 -9.32 3.79 17.29
N HIS A 497 -8.62 3.53 16.18
CA HIS A 497 -7.76 4.53 15.56
C HIS A 497 -8.64 5.60 14.90
N SER A 498 -9.08 6.58 15.66
CA SER A 498 -9.64 7.82 15.14
C SER A 498 -8.63 8.93 15.44
N GLY A 499 -7.83 9.30 14.45
CA GLY A 499 -7.01 10.49 14.55
C GLY A 499 -5.65 10.41 13.86
N LEU A 500 -5.63 10.46 12.56
CA LEU A 500 -4.60 11.12 11.76
C LEU A 500 -5.18 12.38 11.14
#